data_fc5a94f934989d3f7b1ccd492d2ba2a3
#
_entry.id   fc5a94f934989d3f7b1ccd492d2ba2a3
#
_cell.length_a   1.000
_cell.length_b   1.000
_cell.length_c   1.000
_cell.angle_alpha   90.00
_cell.angle_beta   90.00
_cell.angle_gamma   90.00
#
_symmetry.space_group_name_H-M   'P 1'
#
loop_
_entity.id
_entity.type
_entity.pdbx_description
1 polymer ?
#
loop_
_entity_poly.entity_id
_entity_poly.type
_entity_poly.pdbx_seq_one_letter_code
_entity_poly.pdbx_strand_id
1 'polypeptide(L)'
;MPNQPSGQTFVLLRPGYSTRHIAAELKSNGIIRSEDAFILWHYLHHGRSLKAGEYLFEKSGSLVDIHNRLARGDVYFHTVVVPDGFTMFDIARAIEAAGLGSAEDFLKIARTDTTLIADIAPGANSLEGYLFPDTYEFSRMMTMQEMAAAMVKQFRQVARQIGLIQSPGGETAGGGPPDVDANATPIPEVTARLVPTPDERLERTVIMASIIEKETAVAEERPQVASVYYNRLQKRIALDADPSIIYAELLAGTYTGALHHDDMQFNSPYNTYRSAGLPPGPIASPGKSALEAAMHPSTTDYLYFVADAAGHHRFARTIEEHNKNVAAYRRAMRGQ
;
A
#
# COMPACT_ATOMS: atom_id res chain seq x y z
N MET A 1 -14.53 -8.25 20.71
CA MET A 1 -13.37 -9.14 20.93
C MET A 1 -13.60 -10.40 20.13
N PRO A 2 -12.69 -10.85 19.25
CA PRO A 2 -12.87 -12.13 18.57
C PRO A 2 -12.90 -13.24 19.63
N ASN A 3 -13.73 -14.26 19.42
CA ASN A 3 -13.87 -15.42 20.27
C ASN A 3 -12.49 -16.09 20.47
N GLN A 4 -11.92 -15.98 21.68
CA GLN A 4 -10.71 -16.70 22.04
C GLN A 4 -11.04 -18.20 22.16
N PRO A 5 -10.26 -19.09 21.51
CA PRO A 5 -10.37 -20.51 21.80
C PRO A 5 -10.05 -20.75 23.28
N SER A 6 -10.86 -21.57 23.95
CA SER A 6 -10.72 -21.87 25.37
C SER A 6 -9.33 -22.43 25.67
N GLY A 7 -8.49 -21.66 26.36
CA GLY A 7 -7.17 -22.08 26.81
C GLY A 7 -6.01 -21.18 26.38
N GLN A 8 -6.26 -20.13 25.58
CA GLN A 8 -5.24 -19.16 25.20
C GLN A 8 -5.35 -17.89 26.04
N THR A 9 -4.24 -17.39 26.58
CA THR A 9 -4.17 -16.16 27.36
C THR A 9 -3.12 -15.22 26.81
N PHE A 10 -3.55 -14.01 26.44
CA PHE A 10 -2.64 -12.94 26.02
C PHE A 10 -2.22 -12.11 27.24
N VAL A 11 -0.92 -11.87 27.36
CA VAL A 11 -0.34 -10.99 28.40
C VAL A 11 0.47 -9.90 27.73
N LEU A 12 0.10 -8.65 27.97
CA LEU A 12 0.79 -7.47 27.43
C LEU A 12 1.77 -6.93 28.49
N LEU A 13 3.06 -7.04 28.22
CA LEU A 13 4.13 -6.49 29.06
C LEU A 13 4.65 -5.18 28.42
N ARG A 14 4.39 -4.07 29.09
CA ARG A 14 4.78 -2.75 28.56
C ARG A 14 6.26 -2.43 28.82
N PRO A 15 6.90 -1.61 27.96
CA PRO A 15 8.24 -1.09 28.21
C PRO A 15 8.32 -0.40 29.57
N GLY A 16 9.43 -0.59 30.29
CA GLY A 16 9.63 0.01 31.61
C GLY A 16 9.02 -0.77 32.78
N TYR A 17 8.31 -1.88 32.54
CA TYR A 17 7.82 -2.72 33.64
C TYR A 17 9.00 -3.30 34.42
N SER A 18 8.98 -3.15 35.76
CA SER A 18 9.92 -3.84 36.64
C SER A 18 9.63 -5.35 36.67
N THR A 19 10.63 -6.16 37.05
CA THR A 19 10.45 -7.61 37.23
C THR A 19 9.28 -7.94 38.15
N ARG A 20 9.05 -7.14 39.21
CA ARG A 20 7.92 -7.30 40.11
C ARG A 20 6.59 -7.03 39.40
N HIS A 21 6.53 -6.00 38.56
CA HIS A 21 5.31 -5.69 37.79
C HIS A 21 5.02 -6.79 36.76
N ILE A 22 6.05 -7.30 36.08
CA ILE A 22 5.93 -8.43 35.15
C ILE A 22 5.39 -9.67 35.88
N ALA A 23 5.94 -10.00 37.05
CA ALA A 23 5.49 -11.13 37.86
C ALA A 23 4.02 -10.98 38.26
N ALA A 24 3.59 -9.78 38.70
CA ALA A 24 2.22 -9.48 39.05
C ALA A 24 1.27 -9.67 37.87
N GLU A 25 1.63 -9.14 36.67
CA GLU A 25 0.84 -9.33 35.45
C GLU A 25 0.71 -10.81 35.05
N LEU A 26 1.79 -11.57 35.11
CA LEU A 26 1.76 -13.00 34.80
C LEU A 26 0.88 -13.78 35.78
N LYS A 27 0.89 -13.41 37.08
CA LYS A 27 0.06 -14.06 38.10
C LYS A 27 -1.41 -13.69 37.95
N SER A 28 -1.72 -12.40 37.75
CA SER A 28 -3.10 -11.92 37.57
C SER A 28 -3.78 -12.58 36.36
N ASN A 29 -3.03 -12.90 35.33
CA ASN A 29 -3.49 -13.63 34.14
C ASN A 29 -3.40 -15.16 34.30
N GLY A 30 -3.02 -15.68 35.47
CA GLY A 30 -2.99 -17.11 35.77
C GLY A 30 -1.83 -17.89 35.10
N ILE A 31 -0.83 -17.20 34.57
CA ILE A 31 0.31 -17.81 33.85
C ILE A 31 1.31 -18.41 34.84
N ILE A 32 1.53 -17.75 35.98
CA ILE A 32 2.37 -18.26 37.09
C ILE A 32 1.58 -18.35 38.38
N ARG A 33 2.02 -19.23 39.28
CA ARG A 33 1.39 -19.41 40.57
C ARG A 33 1.91 -18.48 41.66
N SER A 34 3.21 -18.12 41.60
CA SER A 34 3.90 -17.31 42.61
C SER A 34 4.78 -16.25 41.98
N GLU A 35 4.53 -15.00 42.38
CA GLU A 35 5.36 -13.86 41.98
C GLU A 35 6.79 -13.98 42.55
N ASP A 36 6.88 -14.33 43.85
CA ASP A 36 8.17 -14.44 44.54
C ASP A 36 9.07 -15.51 43.91
N ALA A 37 8.50 -16.64 43.51
CA ALA A 37 9.24 -17.69 42.83
C ALA A 37 9.77 -17.23 41.49
N PHE A 38 8.99 -16.45 40.73
CA PHE A 38 9.42 -15.89 39.45
C PHE A 38 10.52 -14.83 39.63
N ILE A 39 10.35 -13.93 40.60
CA ILE A 39 11.32 -12.90 40.93
C ILE A 39 12.64 -13.52 41.39
N LEU A 40 12.57 -14.50 42.31
CA LEU A 40 13.76 -15.22 42.78
C LEU A 40 14.50 -15.92 41.63
N TRP A 41 13.75 -16.63 40.78
CA TRP A 41 14.31 -17.30 39.61
C TRP A 41 15.02 -16.32 38.67
N HIS A 42 14.40 -15.16 38.41
CA HIS A 42 14.98 -14.13 37.58
C HIS A 42 16.30 -13.58 38.16
N TYR A 43 16.37 -13.33 39.46
CA TYR A 43 17.58 -12.86 40.13
C TYR A 43 18.71 -13.90 40.19
N LEU A 44 18.38 -15.19 40.31
CA LEU A 44 19.37 -16.25 40.29
C LEU A 44 19.97 -16.49 38.89
N HIS A 45 19.26 -16.09 37.83
CA HIS A 45 19.69 -16.24 36.44
C HIS A 45 20.08 -14.86 35.85
N HIS A 46 21.02 -14.17 36.47
CA HIS A 46 21.49 -12.83 36.14
C HIS A 46 21.84 -12.64 34.64
N GLY A 47 21.47 -11.47 34.07
CA GLY A 47 21.92 -10.97 32.78
C GLY A 47 20.93 -11.15 31.62
N ARG A 48 19.74 -11.67 31.86
CA ARG A 48 18.70 -11.76 30.81
C ARG A 48 17.61 -10.73 31.07
N SER A 49 17.60 -9.62 30.33
CA SER A 49 16.47 -8.67 30.40
C SER A 49 15.20 -9.33 29.86
N LEU A 50 14.08 -9.14 30.58
CA LEU A 50 12.77 -9.56 30.11
C LEU A 50 12.26 -8.52 29.12
N LYS A 51 11.87 -8.98 27.92
CA LYS A 51 11.48 -8.08 26.83
C LYS A 51 10.02 -7.71 26.92
N ALA A 52 9.72 -6.45 26.64
CA ALA A 52 8.36 -5.96 26.47
C ALA A 52 7.72 -6.55 25.21
N GLY A 53 6.39 -6.70 25.22
CA GLY A 53 5.63 -7.25 24.11
C GLY A 53 4.34 -7.92 24.55
N GLU A 54 3.53 -8.34 23.60
CA GLU A 54 2.39 -9.21 23.83
C GLU A 54 2.83 -10.68 23.71
N TYR A 55 2.47 -11.47 24.69
CA TYR A 55 2.80 -12.90 24.76
C TYR A 55 1.54 -13.74 24.76
N LEU A 56 1.47 -14.73 23.90
CA LEU A 56 0.40 -15.71 23.89
C LEU A 56 0.82 -16.95 24.66
N PHE A 57 0.10 -17.29 25.73
CA PHE A 57 0.28 -18.53 26.50
C PHE A 57 -0.90 -19.46 26.23
N GLU A 58 -0.62 -20.66 25.75
CA GLU A 58 -1.65 -21.66 25.42
C GLU A 58 -2.03 -22.54 26.63
N LYS A 59 -1.12 -22.75 27.57
CA LYS A 59 -1.32 -23.48 28.85
C LYS A 59 -0.24 -23.01 29.83
N SER A 60 -0.45 -23.35 31.15
CA SER A 60 0.58 -23.12 32.16
C SER A 60 1.84 -23.90 31.83
N GLY A 61 2.85 -23.18 31.35
CA GLY A 61 4.22 -23.70 31.18
C GLY A 61 4.97 -23.75 32.50
N SER A 62 6.15 -24.37 32.54
CA SER A 62 7.04 -24.26 33.69
C SER A 62 7.48 -22.79 33.85
N LEU A 63 7.78 -22.37 35.07
CA LEU A 63 8.31 -21.04 35.38
C LEU A 63 9.56 -20.74 34.55
N VAL A 64 10.39 -21.76 34.32
CA VAL A 64 11.62 -21.69 33.50
C VAL A 64 11.30 -21.38 32.04
N ASP A 65 10.31 -22.07 31.46
CA ASP A 65 9.90 -21.85 30.08
C ASP A 65 9.32 -20.46 29.87
N ILE A 66 8.45 -20.04 30.79
CA ILE A 66 7.86 -18.69 30.77
C ILE A 66 8.97 -17.63 30.83
N HIS A 67 9.90 -17.74 31.80
CA HIS A 67 11.02 -16.80 31.93
C HIS A 67 11.90 -16.77 30.68
N ASN A 68 12.26 -17.95 30.13
CA ASN A 68 13.07 -18.05 28.92
C ASN A 68 12.37 -17.43 27.71
N ARG A 69 11.08 -17.61 27.58
CA ARG A 69 10.26 -17.02 26.53
C ARG A 69 10.30 -15.50 26.58
N LEU A 70 10.11 -14.92 27.78
CA LEU A 70 10.21 -13.47 27.99
C LEU A 70 11.63 -12.95 27.73
N ALA A 71 12.67 -13.71 28.15
CA ALA A 71 14.06 -13.32 27.97
C ALA A 71 14.49 -13.37 26.49
N ARG A 72 13.99 -14.31 25.67
CA ARG A 72 14.20 -14.33 24.22
C ARG A 72 13.40 -13.25 23.50
N GLY A 73 12.24 -12.86 24.04
CA GLY A 73 11.30 -11.95 23.41
C GLY A 73 10.46 -12.62 22.34
N ASP A 74 10.00 -13.85 22.64
CA ASP A 74 9.10 -14.60 21.75
C ASP A 74 7.70 -13.98 21.81
N VAL A 75 7.58 -12.75 21.31
CA VAL A 75 6.34 -11.96 21.30
C VAL A 75 5.36 -12.48 20.26
N TYR A 76 4.08 -12.25 20.51
CA TYR A 76 3.03 -12.54 19.54
C TYR A 76 2.93 -11.40 18.52
N PHE A 77 2.79 -11.78 17.27
CA PHE A 77 2.55 -10.86 16.16
C PHE A 77 1.16 -11.08 15.58
N HIS A 78 0.51 -9.99 15.24
CA HIS A 78 -0.76 -9.98 14.53
C HIS A 78 -0.50 -9.87 13.03
N THR A 79 -1.04 -10.80 12.27
CA THR A 79 -0.93 -10.78 10.82
C THR A 79 -1.94 -9.82 10.22
N VAL A 80 -1.46 -8.88 9.40
CA VAL A 80 -2.27 -7.96 8.60
C VAL A 80 -1.98 -8.22 7.14
N VAL A 81 -2.97 -8.70 6.40
CA VAL A 81 -2.87 -8.91 4.95
C VAL A 81 -3.37 -7.66 4.25
N VAL A 82 -2.52 -7.09 3.40
CA VAL A 82 -2.82 -5.92 2.55
C VAL A 82 -2.73 -6.37 1.09
N PRO A 83 -3.84 -6.73 0.45
CA PRO A 83 -3.89 -7.07 -0.97
C PRO A 83 -3.53 -5.90 -1.88
N ASP A 84 -3.10 -6.21 -3.11
CA ASP A 84 -2.94 -5.23 -4.18
C ASP A 84 -4.24 -4.43 -4.37
N GLY A 85 -4.11 -3.13 -4.60
CA GLY A 85 -5.22 -2.24 -4.84
C GLY A 85 -6.01 -1.80 -3.58
N PHE A 86 -5.56 -2.14 -2.36
CA PHE A 86 -6.12 -1.55 -1.15
C PHE A 86 -5.82 -0.05 -1.11
N THR A 87 -6.79 0.71 -0.66
CA THR A 87 -6.62 2.13 -0.32
C THR A 87 -6.12 2.27 1.12
N MET A 88 -5.60 3.44 1.50
CA MET A 88 -5.26 3.72 2.91
C MET A 88 -6.46 3.51 3.85
N PHE A 89 -7.71 3.65 3.36
CA PHE A 89 -8.92 3.37 4.12
C PHE A 89 -9.12 1.88 4.37
N ASP A 90 -8.82 1.04 3.38
CA ASP A 90 -8.90 -0.41 3.50
C ASP A 90 -7.83 -0.93 4.46
N ILE A 91 -6.61 -0.40 4.34
CA ILE A 91 -5.48 -0.72 5.23
C ILE A 91 -5.81 -0.34 6.68
N ALA A 92 -6.37 0.85 6.90
CA ALA A 92 -6.78 1.30 8.22
C ALA A 92 -7.81 0.34 8.86
N ARG A 93 -8.81 -0.09 8.08
CA ARG A 93 -9.79 -1.08 8.55
C ARG A 93 -9.16 -2.44 8.84
N ALA A 94 -8.19 -2.87 8.04
CA ALA A 94 -7.49 -4.13 8.27
C ALA A 94 -6.67 -4.10 9.57
N ILE A 95 -5.99 -2.99 9.88
CA ILE A 95 -5.26 -2.76 11.13
C ILE A 95 -6.21 -2.78 12.33
N GLU A 96 -7.35 -2.09 12.22
CA GLU A 96 -8.38 -2.08 13.28
C GLU A 96 -8.99 -3.47 13.50
N ALA A 97 -9.30 -4.19 12.43
CA ALA A 97 -9.83 -5.56 12.50
C ALA A 97 -8.84 -6.54 13.15
N ALA A 98 -7.53 -6.31 12.98
CA ALA A 98 -6.47 -7.06 13.66
C ALA A 98 -6.29 -6.68 15.15
N GLY A 99 -7.03 -5.67 15.66
CA GLY A 99 -6.97 -5.23 17.05
C GLY A 99 -5.69 -4.48 17.41
N LEU A 100 -5.05 -3.84 16.43
CA LEU A 100 -3.78 -3.12 16.59
C LEU A 100 -3.96 -1.64 16.90
N GLY A 101 -5.20 -1.11 16.81
CA GLY A 101 -5.59 0.24 17.14
C GLY A 101 -6.77 0.71 16.30
N SER A 102 -7.10 2.01 16.30
CA SER A 102 -8.22 2.52 15.54
C SER A 102 -7.86 2.83 14.09
N ALA A 103 -8.82 2.63 13.18
CA ALA A 103 -8.67 3.02 11.78
C ALA A 103 -8.41 4.52 11.63
N GLU A 104 -9.02 5.35 12.49
CA GLU A 104 -8.85 6.80 12.49
C GLU A 104 -7.41 7.22 12.80
N ASP A 105 -6.78 6.59 13.80
CA ASP A 105 -5.39 6.88 14.18
C ASP A 105 -4.42 6.54 13.03
N PHE A 106 -4.63 5.41 12.35
CA PHE A 106 -3.81 5.06 11.19
C PHE A 106 -4.04 6.02 10.02
N LEU A 107 -5.31 6.35 9.72
CA LEU A 107 -5.65 7.29 8.65
C LEU A 107 -5.06 8.69 8.90
N LYS A 108 -4.98 9.12 10.16
CA LYS A 108 -4.32 10.37 10.50
C LYS A 108 -2.85 10.36 10.05
N ILE A 109 -2.11 9.29 10.38
CA ILE A 109 -0.72 9.12 9.92
C ILE A 109 -0.64 9.05 8.40
N ALA A 110 -1.44 8.17 7.78
CA ALA A 110 -1.42 7.96 6.32
C ALA A 110 -1.71 9.24 5.52
N ARG A 111 -2.56 10.14 6.04
CA ARG A 111 -2.92 11.41 5.40
C ARG A 111 -1.93 12.54 5.65
N THR A 112 -1.19 12.53 6.74
CA THR A 112 -0.44 13.73 7.15
C THR A 112 1.05 13.54 7.30
N ASP A 113 1.52 12.31 7.54
CA ASP A 113 2.95 12.04 7.76
C ASP A 113 3.67 11.66 6.46
N THR A 114 3.78 12.60 5.54
CA THR A 114 4.52 12.40 4.29
C THR A 114 6.04 12.42 4.48
N THR A 115 6.55 12.66 5.70
CA THR A 115 7.99 12.65 5.99
C THR A 115 8.63 11.29 5.68
N LEU A 116 7.86 10.20 5.76
CA LEU A 116 8.30 8.85 5.43
C LEU A 116 8.69 8.68 3.94
N ILE A 117 8.25 9.56 3.06
CA ILE A 117 8.46 9.50 1.60
C ILE A 117 8.99 10.80 1.01
N ALA A 118 9.28 11.81 1.83
CA ALA A 118 9.65 13.16 1.38
C ALA A 118 10.90 13.20 0.49
N ASP A 119 11.80 12.22 0.64
CA ASP A 119 13.02 12.08 -0.16
C ASP A 119 12.80 11.43 -1.53
N ILE A 120 11.68 10.75 -1.74
CA ILE A 120 11.36 10.07 -3.03
C ILE A 120 10.10 10.63 -3.69
N ALA A 121 9.24 11.29 -2.95
CA ALA A 121 8.00 11.88 -3.41
C ALA A 121 7.69 13.18 -2.66
N PRO A 122 8.48 14.24 -2.89
CA PRO A 122 8.35 15.51 -2.15
C PRO A 122 7.02 16.23 -2.42
N GLY A 123 6.36 15.93 -3.55
CA GLY A 123 5.05 16.47 -3.92
C GLY A 123 3.86 15.68 -3.37
N ALA A 124 4.09 14.55 -2.75
CA ALA A 124 3.01 13.70 -2.23
C ALA A 124 2.24 14.38 -1.09
N ASN A 125 0.92 14.30 -1.15
CA ASN A 125 0.01 14.86 -0.15
C ASN A 125 -0.46 13.85 0.91
N SER A 126 -0.10 12.59 0.77
CA SER A 126 -0.41 11.48 1.67
C SER A 126 0.51 10.29 1.40
N LEU A 127 0.39 9.22 2.22
CA LEU A 127 1.08 7.95 1.99
C LEU A 127 0.31 7.01 1.02
N GLU A 128 -0.84 7.44 0.46
CA GLU A 128 -1.56 6.63 -0.52
C GLU A 128 -0.65 6.27 -1.71
N GLY A 129 -0.68 5.00 -2.11
CA GLY A 129 0.19 4.46 -3.16
C GLY A 129 1.58 4.03 -2.70
N TYR A 130 2.01 4.45 -1.50
CA TYR A 130 3.34 4.13 -0.92
C TYR A 130 3.25 3.14 0.25
N LEU A 131 2.06 2.77 0.69
CA LEU A 131 1.78 1.71 1.67
C LEU A 131 1.73 0.38 0.93
N PHE A 132 2.88 -0.28 0.71
CA PHE A 132 2.99 -1.41 -0.21
C PHE A 132 2.12 -2.61 0.20
N PRO A 133 1.42 -3.27 -0.74
CA PRO A 133 0.66 -4.49 -0.49
C PRO A 133 1.59 -5.65 -0.12
N ASP A 134 1.33 -6.28 1.03
CA ASP A 134 2.06 -7.46 1.51
C ASP A 134 1.34 -8.08 2.72
N THR A 135 1.89 -9.16 3.26
CA THR A 135 1.49 -9.71 4.55
C THR A 135 2.45 -9.23 5.63
N TYR A 136 1.94 -8.44 6.55
CA TYR A 136 2.71 -7.84 7.64
C TYR A 136 2.46 -8.54 8.96
N GLU A 137 3.51 -8.65 9.76
CA GLU A 137 3.44 -9.10 11.15
C GLU A 137 3.71 -7.91 12.08
N PHE A 138 2.66 -7.42 12.73
CA PHE A 138 2.75 -6.29 13.64
C PHE A 138 2.58 -6.70 15.10
N SER A 139 3.44 -6.15 15.96
CA SER A 139 3.24 -6.23 17.40
C SER A 139 2.25 -5.16 17.85
N ARG A 140 1.41 -5.48 18.83
CA ARG A 140 0.52 -4.50 19.50
C ARG A 140 1.27 -3.34 20.17
N MET A 141 2.58 -3.45 20.30
CA MET A 141 3.43 -2.40 20.84
C MET A 141 3.88 -1.38 19.78
N MET A 142 3.70 -1.69 18.51
CA MET A 142 4.05 -0.77 17.42
C MET A 142 3.05 0.38 17.36
N THR A 143 3.56 1.56 17.10
CA THR A 143 2.77 2.75 16.78
C THR A 143 2.25 2.69 15.34
N MET A 144 1.20 3.47 15.03
CA MET A 144 0.69 3.60 13.67
C MET A 144 1.75 4.09 12.68
N GLN A 145 2.64 4.98 13.14
CA GLN A 145 3.75 5.48 12.34
C GLN A 145 4.76 4.37 12.02
N GLU A 146 5.10 3.51 12.99
CA GLU A 146 6.00 2.38 12.76
C GLU A 146 5.39 1.35 11.80
N MET A 147 4.08 1.10 11.87
CA MET A 147 3.37 0.24 10.92
C MET A 147 3.41 0.84 9.51
N ALA A 148 3.08 2.13 9.35
CA ALA A 148 3.17 2.83 8.08
C ALA A 148 4.61 2.84 7.53
N ALA A 149 5.61 3.08 8.38
CA ALA A 149 7.02 3.05 8.00
C ALA A 149 7.47 1.67 7.51
N ALA A 150 6.96 0.58 8.10
CA ALA A 150 7.24 -0.78 7.63
C ALA A 150 6.67 -1.01 6.22
N MET A 151 5.45 -0.52 5.93
CA MET A 151 4.83 -0.61 4.61
C MET A 151 5.58 0.24 3.57
N VAL A 152 5.98 1.46 3.92
CA VAL A 152 6.82 2.33 3.06
C VAL A 152 8.20 1.70 2.81
N LYS A 153 8.79 1.06 3.82
CA LYS A 153 10.07 0.34 3.66
C LYS A 153 9.94 -0.78 2.63
N GLN A 154 8.83 -1.52 2.64
CA GLN A 154 8.55 -2.57 1.66
C GLN A 154 8.37 -1.98 0.26
N PHE A 155 7.64 -0.87 0.13
CA PHE A 155 7.54 -0.12 -1.13
C PHE A 155 8.92 0.23 -1.69
N ARG A 156 9.79 0.82 -0.87
CA ARG A 156 11.16 1.18 -1.27
C ARG A 156 11.99 -0.02 -1.71
N GLN A 157 11.83 -1.16 -1.04
CA GLN A 157 12.53 -2.39 -1.40
C GLN A 157 12.10 -2.86 -2.79
N VAL A 158 10.80 -2.96 -3.04
CA VAL A 158 10.25 -3.38 -4.34
C VAL A 158 10.60 -2.36 -5.43
N ALA A 159 10.43 -1.05 -5.16
CA ALA A 159 10.76 0.01 -6.10
C ALA A 159 12.23 -0.02 -6.54
N ARG A 160 13.17 -0.40 -5.64
CA ARG A 160 14.59 -0.65 -6.02
C ARG A 160 14.74 -1.89 -6.87
N GLN A 161 14.07 -2.98 -6.52
CA GLN A 161 14.14 -4.24 -7.27
C GLN A 161 13.72 -4.08 -8.74
N ILE A 162 12.71 -3.25 -9.00
CA ILE A 162 12.21 -2.99 -10.35
C ILE A 162 12.90 -1.80 -11.04
N GLY A 163 13.85 -1.14 -10.38
CA GLY A 163 14.56 0.01 -10.92
C GLY A 163 13.78 1.33 -10.96
N LEU A 164 12.66 1.42 -10.22
CA LEU A 164 11.86 2.64 -10.11
C LEU A 164 12.58 3.71 -9.27
N ILE A 165 13.35 3.31 -8.26
CA ILE A 165 14.25 4.16 -7.48
C ILE A 165 15.67 3.59 -7.50
N GLN A 166 16.67 4.48 -7.42
CA GLN A 166 18.07 4.06 -7.39
C GLN A 166 18.46 3.47 -6.03
N SER A 167 19.36 2.49 -6.05
CA SER A 167 19.98 1.97 -4.83
C SER A 167 20.94 2.99 -4.25
N PRO A 168 21.00 3.20 -2.92
CA PRO A 168 22.03 4.02 -2.32
C PRO A 168 23.41 3.45 -2.65
N GLY A 169 24.25 4.19 -3.39
CA GLY A 169 25.62 3.79 -3.74
C GLY A 169 25.77 3.02 -5.05
N GLY A 170 24.74 2.88 -5.88
CA GLY A 170 24.86 2.37 -7.25
C GLY A 170 25.41 3.47 -8.17
N GLU A 171 26.65 3.32 -8.62
CA GLU A 171 27.12 4.02 -9.79
C GLU A 171 26.15 3.77 -10.95
N THR A 172 25.79 4.82 -11.66
CA THR A 172 24.98 4.75 -12.87
C THR A 172 25.62 3.74 -13.83
N ALA A 173 25.06 2.53 -13.91
CA ALA A 173 25.35 1.65 -15.02
C ALA A 173 24.93 2.41 -16.29
N GLY A 174 25.93 2.83 -17.05
CA GLY A 174 25.84 3.77 -18.14
C GLY A 174 24.80 3.40 -19.19
N GLY A 175 23.70 4.09 -19.12
CA GLY A 175 22.81 4.42 -20.20
C GLY A 175 22.69 5.92 -20.19
N GLY A 176 23.77 6.60 -20.58
CA GLY A 176 23.71 8.01 -20.90
C GLY A 176 22.67 8.22 -22.02
N PRO A 177 22.01 9.39 -22.08
CA PRO A 177 21.21 9.73 -23.24
C PRO A 177 22.08 9.52 -24.51
N PRO A 178 21.50 9.06 -25.64
CA PRO A 178 22.27 8.92 -26.87
C PRO A 178 23.01 10.22 -27.12
N ASP A 179 24.29 10.13 -27.50
CA ASP A 179 25.15 11.25 -27.77
C ASP A 179 24.38 12.33 -28.53
N VAL A 180 24.04 13.40 -27.85
CA VAL A 180 23.53 14.59 -28.48
C VAL A 180 24.74 15.24 -29.15
N ASP A 181 24.68 15.29 -30.48
CA ASP A 181 25.62 15.93 -31.36
C ASP A 181 26.09 17.27 -30.74
N ALA A 182 27.40 17.41 -30.49
CA ALA A 182 28.00 18.57 -29.84
C ALA A 182 27.78 19.88 -30.61
N ASN A 183 27.09 19.83 -31.77
CA ASN A 183 26.69 20.95 -32.61
C ASN A 183 25.19 21.30 -32.54
N ALA A 184 24.42 20.71 -31.65
CA ALA A 184 23.03 21.09 -31.47
C ALA A 184 22.95 22.49 -30.83
N THR A 185 22.23 23.38 -31.46
CA THR A 185 21.92 24.73 -30.97
C THR A 185 21.33 24.65 -29.56
N PRO A 186 21.73 25.52 -28.61
CA PRO A 186 21.19 25.51 -27.26
C PRO A 186 19.65 25.59 -27.29
N ILE A 187 18.98 24.58 -26.74
CA ILE A 187 17.53 24.57 -26.58
C ILE A 187 17.19 25.68 -25.59
N PRO A 188 16.27 26.61 -25.90
CA PRO A 188 15.88 27.68 -24.96
C PRO A 188 15.45 27.12 -23.61
N GLU A 189 15.80 27.81 -22.54
CA GLU A 189 15.52 27.47 -21.10
C GLU A 189 14.06 27.07 -20.81
N VAL A 190 13.12 27.48 -21.67
CA VAL A 190 11.69 27.14 -21.60
C VAL A 190 11.42 25.65 -21.86
N THR A 191 12.28 24.94 -22.59
CA THR A 191 12.12 23.52 -22.92
C THR A 191 12.68 22.59 -21.82
N ALA A 192 13.59 23.07 -21.00
CA ALA A 192 14.17 22.30 -19.88
C ALA A 192 13.12 21.93 -18.80
N ARG A 193 12.01 22.67 -18.72
CA ARG A 193 10.87 22.39 -17.81
C ARG A 193 9.94 21.26 -18.28
N LEU A 194 10.13 20.70 -19.46
CA LEU A 194 9.26 19.65 -20.02
C LEU A 194 9.73 18.23 -19.70
N VAL A 195 10.94 18.05 -19.17
CA VAL A 195 11.45 16.74 -18.72
C VAL A 195 11.21 16.63 -17.23
N PRO A 196 10.32 15.70 -16.77
CA PRO A 196 10.08 15.51 -15.34
C PRO A 196 11.37 15.13 -14.62
N THR A 197 11.55 15.66 -13.41
CA THR A 197 12.63 15.21 -12.51
C THR A 197 12.48 13.72 -12.18
N PRO A 198 13.52 13.04 -11.69
CA PRO A 198 13.40 11.65 -11.24
C PRO A 198 12.25 11.45 -10.23
N ASP A 199 12.08 12.39 -9.30
CA ASP A 199 11.04 12.33 -8.28
C ASP A 199 9.64 12.53 -8.88
N GLU A 200 9.46 13.53 -9.76
CA GLU A 200 8.21 13.72 -10.50
C GLU A 200 7.87 12.50 -11.38
N ARG A 201 8.89 11.81 -11.93
CA ARG A 201 8.69 10.57 -12.69
C ARG A 201 8.19 9.46 -11.76
N LEU A 202 8.77 9.32 -10.57
CA LEU A 202 8.34 8.33 -9.60
C LEU A 202 6.89 8.57 -9.18
N GLU A 203 6.55 9.79 -8.75
CA GLU A 203 5.18 10.13 -8.34
C GLU A 203 4.18 9.82 -9.47
N ARG A 204 4.46 10.27 -10.69
CA ARG A 204 3.60 10.00 -11.86
C ARG A 204 3.46 8.51 -12.16
N THR A 205 4.53 7.74 -11.97
CA THR A 205 4.51 6.28 -12.17
C THR A 205 3.62 5.61 -11.11
N VAL A 206 3.74 6.01 -9.84
CA VAL A 206 2.91 5.46 -8.75
C VAL A 206 1.44 5.82 -8.94
N ILE A 207 1.14 7.06 -9.34
CA ILE A 207 -0.24 7.49 -9.66
C ILE A 207 -0.80 6.63 -10.80
N MET A 208 -0.08 6.49 -11.90
CA MET A 208 -0.51 5.66 -13.04
C MET A 208 -0.70 4.19 -12.63
N ALA A 209 0.26 3.63 -11.89
CA ALA A 209 0.18 2.25 -11.40
C ALA A 209 -1.05 2.01 -10.52
N SER A 210 -1.42 2.98 -9.67
CA SER A 210 -2.60 2.88 -8.83
C SER A 210 -3.91 2.84 -9.62
N ILE A 211 -3.96 3.53 -10.76
CA ILE A 211 -5.11 3.47 -11.69
C ILE A 211 -5.14 2.10 -12.37
N ILE A 212 -4.01 1.66 -12.95
CA ILE A 212 -3.90 0.36 -13.64
C ILE A 212 -4.29 -0.79 -12.70
N GLU A 213 -3.84 -0.74 -11.44
CA GLU A 213 -4.16 -1.76 -10.43
C GLU A 213 -5.65 -1.91 -10.21
N LYS A 214 -6.38 -0.80 -10.23
CA LYS A 214 -7.85 -0.79 -10.01
C LYS A 214 -8.66 -1.14 -11.26
N GLU A 215 -8.05 -1.09 -12.45
CA GLU A 215 -8.75 -1.36 -13.72
C GLU A 215 -8.77 -2.83 -14.09
N THR A 216 -7.69 -3.55 -13.85
CA THR A 216 -7.62 -4.97 -14.27
C THR A 216 -6.98 -5.86 -13.23
N ALA A 217 -7.66 -6.98 -12.95
CA ALA A 217 -7.10 -8.08 -12.17
C ALA A 217 -6.18 -8.97 -13.03
N VAL A 218 -6.22 -8.86 -14.36
CA VAL A 218 -5.43 -9.69 -15.29
C VAL A 218 -4.06 -9.06 -15.47
N ALA A 219 -3.04 -9.66 -14.85
CA ALA A 219 -1.70 -9.11 -14.81
C ALA A 219 -1.07 -8.93 -16.22
N GLU A 220 -1.35 -9.85 -17.13
CA GLU A 220 -0.84 -9.84 -18.51
C GLU A 220 -1.39 -8.68 -19.35
N GLU A 221 -2.55 -8.13 -18.98
CA GLU A 221 -3.17 -7.00 -19.68
C GLU A 221 -2.73 -5.65 -19.15
N ARG A 222 -2.14 -5.59 -17.95
CA ARG A 222 -1.70 -4.32 -17.33
C ARG A 222 -0.82 -3.45 -18.23
N PRO A 223 0.18 -3.99 -18.98
CA PRO A 223 0.96 -3.16 -19.91
C PRO A 223 0.14 -2.57 -21.06
N GLN A 224 -0.90 -3.25 -21.53
CA GLN A 224 -1.81 -2.74 -22.57
C GLN A 224 -2.76 -1.68 -22.01
N VAL A 225 -3.32 -1.90 -20.80
CA VAL A 225 -4.11 -0.89 -20.08
C VAL A 225 -3.27 0.37 -19.85
N ALA A 226 -2.03 0.20 -19.39
CA ALA A 226 -1.08 1.31 -19.24
C ALA A 226 -0.90 2.08 -20.55
N SER A 227 -0.74 1.37 -21.69
CA SER A 227 -0.56 2.01 -22.98
C SER A 227 -1.76 2.87 -23.38
N VAL A 228 -2.99 2.42 -23.09
CA VAL A 228 -4.21 3.21 -23.35
C VAL A 228 -4.18 4.52 -22.57
N TYR A 229 -3.87 4.48 -21.29
CA TYR A 229 -3.82 5.68 -20.45
C TYR A 229 -2.72 6.64 -20.87
N TYR A 230 -1.51 6.16 -21.18
CA TYR A 230 -0.44 7.01 -21.69
C TYR A 230 -0.78 7.62 -23.06
N ASN A 231 -1.41 6.87 -23.97
CA ASN A 231 -1.87 7.37 -25.26
C ASN A 231 -2.93 8.47 -25.08
N ARG A 232 -3.87 8.30 -24.14
CA ARG A 232 -4.86 9.32 -23.79
C ARG A 232 -4.20 10.58 -23.24
N LEU A 233 -3.26 10.44 -22.29
CA LEU A 233 -2.50 11.58 -21.75
C LEU A 233 -1.76 12.34 -22.84
N GLN A 234 -1.07 11.64 -23.75
CA GLN A 234 -0.35 12.26 -24.87
C GLN A 234 -1.28 13.04 -25.79
N LYS A 235 -2.49 12.52 -26.01
CA LYS A 235 -3.52 13.16 -26.85
C LYS A 235 -4.38 14.17 -26.08
N ARG A 236 -4.13 14.41 -24.78
CA ARG A 236 -4.93 15.27 -23.89
C ARG A 236 -6.40 14.83 -23.82
N ILE A 237 -6.64 13.54 -23.90
CA ILE A 237 -7.97 12.93 -23.68
C ILE A 237 -8.10 12.65 -22.17
N ALA A 238 -9.28 12.86 -21.60
CA ALA A 238 -9.60 12.51 -20.22
C ALA A 238 -9.31 11.02 -19.97
N LEU A 239 -8.91 10.65 -18.76
CA LEU A 239 -8.62 9.23 -18.46
C LEU A 239 -9.90 8.41 -18.30
N ASP A 240 -10.99 9.01 -17.83
CA ASP A 240 -12.31 8.39 -17.63
C ASP A 240 -12.21 7.09 -16.79
N ALA A 241 -11.43 7.13 -15.72
CA ALA A 241 -11.19 5.99 -14.86
C ALA A 241 -12.20 5.99 -13.70
N ASP A 242 -13.17 5.07 -13.71
CA ASP A 242 -14.18 4.90 -12.66
C ASP A 242 -13.58 4.81 -11.25
N PRO A 243 -12.48 4.08 -11.00
CA PRO A 243 -11.87 4.00 -9.68
C PRO A 243 -11.43 5.35 -9.11
N SER A 244 -11.14 6.32 -9.96
CA SER A 244 -10.76 7.67 -9.52
C SER A 244 -11.91 8.44 -8.87
N ILE A 245 -13.16 8.19 -9.31
CA ILE A 245 -14.36 8.77 -8.70
C ILE A 245 -14.61 8.10 -7.35
N ILE A 246 -14.55 6.77 -7.30
CA ILE A 246 -14.71 6.00 -6.05
C ILE A 246 -13.74 6.52 -4.99
N TYR A 247 -12.47 6.73 -5.36
CA TYR A 247 -11.48 7.28 -4.43
C TYR A 247 -11.79 8.72 -4.00
N ALA A 248 -12.27 9.55 -4.93
CA ALA A 248 -12.70 10.91 -4.63
C ALA A 248 -13.82 10.94 -3.57
N GLU A 249 -14.78 10.03 -3.69
CA GLU A 249 -15.88 9.89 -2.72
C GLU A 249 -15.42 9.31 -1.38
N LEU A 250 -14.47 8.36 -1.40
CA LEU A 250 -13.84 7.88 -0.16
C LEU A 250 -13.12 8.99 0.59
N LEU A 251 -12.42 9.89 -0.12
CA LEU A 251 -11.80 11.07 0.49
C LEU A 251 -12.82 12.02 1.10
N ALA A 252 -13.96 12.18 0.45
CA ALA A 252 -15.06 13.03 0.92
C ALA A 252 -15.93 12.36 2.01
N GLY A 253 -15.79 11.04 2.20
CA GLY A 253 -16.63 10.25 3.12
C GLY A 253 -18.07 10.06 2.61
N THR A 254 -18.29 10.15 1.30
CA THR A 254 -19.62 10.05 0.66
C THR A 254 -19.84 8.75 -0.09
N TYR A 255 -18.82 7.90 -0.25
CA TYR A 255 -18.93 6.63 -0.97
C TYR A 255 -19.92 5.68 -0.31
N THR A 256 -20.92 5.23 -1.07
CA THR A 256 -22.01 4.37 -0.57
C THR A 256 -21.86 2.89 -0.89
N GLY A 257 -20.73 2.48 -1.51
CA GLY A 257 -20.43 1.09 -1.87
C GLY A 257 -20.71 0.74 -3.33
N ALA A 258 -21.32 1.63 -4.10
CA ALA A 258 -21.54 1.49 -5.54
C ALA A 258 -21.37 2.84 -6.23
N LEU A 259 -20.93 2.81 -7.50
CA LEU A 259 -20.80 3.98 -8.35
C LEU A 259 -22.11 4.17 -9.14
N HIS A 260 -22.68 5.36 -9.08
CA HIS A 260 -23.91 5.74 -9.79
C HIS A 260 -23.60 6.71 -10.92
N HIS A 261 -24.54 6.85 -11.87
CA HIS A 261 -24.35 7.75 -13.03
C HIS A 261 -24.09 9.22 -12.62
N ASP A 262 -24.76 9.67 -11.56
CA ASP A 262 -24.62 11.04 -11.07
C ASP A 262 -23.24 11.32 -10.46
N ASP A 263 -22.56 10.27 -9.98
CA ASP A 263 -21.22 10.37 -9.37
C ASP A 263 -20.16 10.77 -10.42
N MET A 264 -20.43 10.53 -11.71
CA MET A 264 -19.57 11.02 -12.81
C MET A 264 -19.42 12.54 -12.79
N GLN A 265 -20.36 13.25 -12.18
CA GLN A 265 -20.34 14.71 -12.02
C GLN A 265 -19.71 15.17 -10.70
N PHE A 266 -19.24 14.23 -9.85
CA PHE A 266 -18.65 14.55 -8.56
C PHE A 266 -17.47 15.53 -8.71
N ASN A 267 -17.57 16.66 -7.99
CA ASN A 267 -16.58 17.74 -8.11
C ASN A 267 -15.36 17.46 -7.24
N SER A 268 -14.34 16.83 -7.83
CA SER A 268 -13.09 16.52 -7.17
C SER A 268 -11.93 16.59 -8.17
N PRO A 269 -10.74 17.05 -7.77
CA PRO A 269 -9.56 16.97 -8.62
C PRO A 269 -9.12 15.53 -8.95
N TYR A 270 -9.59 14.54 -8.17
CA TYR A 270 -9.39 13.13 -8.45
C TYR A 270 -10.32 12.59 -9.54
N ASN A 271 -11.45 13.25 -9.83
CA ASN A 271 -12.38 12.80 -10.86
C ASN A 271 -11.78 13.01 -12.26
N THR A 272 -11.27 11.93 -12.87
CA THR A 272 -10.61 11.95 -14.17
C THR A 272 -11.56 12.08 -15.37
N TYR A 273 -12.88 12.10 -15.16
CA TYR A 273 -13.86 12.48 -16.17
C TYR A 273 -13.94 13.99 -16.34
N ARG A 274 -13.64 14.74 -15.29
CA ARG A 274 -13.75 16.21 -15.25
C ARG A 274 -12.40 16.92 -15.26
N SER A 275 -11.39 16.28 -14.71
CA SER A 275 -10.04 16.81 -14.61
C SER A 275 -9.13 16.13 -15.65
N ALA A 276 -8.57 16.90 -16.57
CA ALA A 276 -7.65 16.38 -17.56
C ALA A 276 -6.30 16.03 -16.92
N GLY A 277 -5.68 14.94 -17.37
CA GLY A 277 -4.39 14.49 -16.88
C GLY A 277 -4.47 13.46 -15.74
N LEU A 278 -3.36 13.27 -15.02
CA LEU A 278 -3.30 12.42 -13.84
C LEU A 278 -4.00 13.11 -12.66
N PRO A 279 -4.63 12.35 -11.76
CA PRO A 279 -5.12 12.90 -10.50
C PRO A 279 -3.96 13.41 -9.63
N PRO A 280 -4.25 14.20 -8.57
CA PRO A 280 -3.21 14.83 -7.74
C PRO A 280 -2.37 13.86 -6.91
N GLY A 281 -2.76 12.59 -6.81
CA GLY A 281 -2.06 11.55 -6.10
C GLY A 281 -2.59 10.17 -6.46
N PRO A 282 -1.95 9.09 -5.95
CA PRO A 282 -2.43 7.73 -6.14
C PRO A 282 -3.83 7.52 -5.56
N ILE A 283 -4.56 6.52 -6.08
CA ILE A 283 -5.93 6.19 -5.66
C ILE A 283 -6.02 4.82 -4.97
N ALA A 284 -4.92 4.12 -4.87
CA ALA A 284 -4.77 2.84 -4.18
C ALA A 284 -3.28 2.50 -4.05
N SER A 285 -2.96 1.47 -3.29
CA SER A 285 -1.62 0.89 -3.17
C SER A 285 -1.39 -0.12 -4.30
N PRO A 286 -0.55 0.20 -5.32
CA PRO A 286 -0.31 -0.70 -6.44
C PRO A 286 0.64 -1.83 -6.05
N GLY A 287 0.40 -3.03 -6.56
CA GLY A 287 1.34 -4.14 -6.50
C GLY A 287 2.50 -3.98 -7.48
N LYS A 288 3.48 -4.88 -7.36
CA LYS A 288 4.69 -4.88 -8.20
C LYS A 288 4.36 -4.88 -9.70
N SER A 289 3.43 -5.72 -10.13
CA SER A 289 3.07 -5.87 -11.55
C SER A 289 2.45 -4.60 -12.15
N ALA A 290 1.65 -3.85 -11.38
CA ALA A 290 1.10 -2.57 -11.84
C ALA A 290 2.17 -1.48 -11.93
N LEU A 291 3.14 -1.45 -10.99
CA LEU A 291 4.29 -0.56 -11.06
C LEU A 291 5.15 -0.85 -12.30
N GLU A 292 5.45 -2.13 -12.57
CA GLU A 292 6.21 -2.54 -13.76
C GLU A 292 5.46 -2.19 -15.06
N ALA A 293 4.13 -2.38 -15.11
CA ALA A 293 3.32 -2.00 -16.26
C ALA A 293 3.29 -0.49 -16.50
N ALA A 294 3.26 0.32 -15.45
CA ALA A 294 3.34 1.77 -15.55
C ALA A 294 4.72 2.25 -16.04
N MET A 295 5.79 1.54 -15.66
CA MET A 295 7.16 1.83 -16.14
C MET A 295 7.39 1.39 -17.57
N HIS A 296 6.78 0.29 -17.98
CA HIS A 296 7.02 -0.39 -19.26
C HIS A 296 5.68 -0.68 -19.97
N PRO A 297 4.93 0.37 -20.39
CA PRO A 297 3.69 0.17 -21.12
C PRO A 297 3.94 -0.50 -22.47
N SER A 298 2.98 -1.29 -22.94
CA SER A 298 3.02 -1.82 -24.31
C SER A 298 3.02 -0.71 -25.35
N THR A 299 3.74 -0.88 -26.44
CA THR A 299 3.71 0.06 -27.56
C THR A 299 2.50 -0.24 -28.43
N THR A 300 1.42 0.49 -28.21
CA THR A 300 0.16 0.36 -28.97
C THR A 300 -0.39 1.74 -29.33
N ASP A 301 -1.40 1.77 -30.18
CA ASP A 301 -2.19 2.95 -30.53
C ASP A 301 -3.63 2.90 -29.97
N TYR A 302 -3.89 1.98 -29.03
CA TYR A 302 -5.20 1.86 -28.38
C TYR A 302 -5.53 3.09 -27.52
N LEU A 303 -6.81 3.47 -27.55
CA LEU A 303 -7.37 4.60 -26.79
C LEU A 303 -8.52 4.17 -25.88
N TYR A 304 -9.05 2.95 -26.07
CA TYR A 304 -10.21 2.43 -25.37
C TYR A 304 -10.00 0.96 -25.01
N PHE A 305 -10.62 0.54 -23.95
CA PHE A 305 -10.81 -0.87 -23.61
C PHE A 305 -12.19 -1.06 -22.95
N VAL A 306 -12.69 -2.28 -22.95
CA VAL A 306 -13.90 -2.69 -22.24
C VAL A 306 -13.77 -4.16 -21.88
N ALA A 307 -14.26 -4.54 -20.69
CA ALA A 307 -14.27 -5.92 -20.27
C ALA A 307 -15.09 -6.80 -21.24
N ASP A 308 -14.69 -8.04 -21.42
CA ASP A 308 -15.49 -9.07 -22.08
C ASP A 308 -16.17 -10.00 -21.06
N ALA A 309 -16.98 -10.93 -21.51
CA ALA A 309 -17.71 -11.86 -20.63
C ALA A 309 -16.80 -12.87 -19.89
N ALA A 310 -15.55 -13.01 -20.27
CA ALA A 310 -14.55 -13.86 -19.64
C ALA A 310 -13.69 -13.12 -18.61
N GLY A 311 -13.90 -11.82 -18.41
CA GLY A 311 -13.13 -10.97 -17.48
C GLY A 311 -11.84 -10.43 -18.08
N HIS A 312 -11.61 -10.60 -19.39
CA HIS A 312 -10.53 -9.99 -20.15
C HIS A 312 -10.98 -8.67 -20.78
N HIS A 313 -10.02 -7.89 -21.30
CA HIS A 313 -10.31 -6.64 -21.97
C HIS A 313 -10.18 -6.74 -23.49
N ARG A 314 -11.10 -6.07 -24.19
CA ARG A 314 -11.04 -5.81 -25.63
C ARG A 314 -10.60 -4.39 -25.86
N PHE A 315 -9.45 -4.24 -26.49
CA PHE A 315 -8.84 -2.94 -26.80
C PHE A 315 -9.34 -2.41 -28.15
N ALA A 316 -9.40 -1.10 -28.27
CA ALA A 316 -9.84 -0.42 -29.49
C ALA A 316 -9.08 0.88 -29.71
N ARG A 317 -8.88 1.24 -31.01
CA ARG A 317 -8.20 2.48 -31.45
C ARG A 317 -9.18 3.63 -31.59
N THR A 318 -10.41 3.33 -31.97
CA THR A 318 -11.44 4.32 -32.26
C THR A 318 -12.68 4.10 -31.39
N ILE A 319 -13.49 5.16 -31.27
CA ILE A 319 -14.74 5.10 -30.52
C ILE A 319 -15.76 4.15 -31.18
N GLU A 320 -15.72 4.01 -32.50
CA GLU A 320 -16.58 3.12 -33.26
C GLU A 320 -16.24 1.65 -32.95
N GLU A 321 -14.95 1.31 -32.89
CA GLU A 321 -14.49 -0.03 -32.51
C GLU A 321 -14.88 -0.31 -31.04
N HIS A 322 -14.67 0.65 -30.16
CA HIS A 322 -15.05 0.55 -28.75
C HIS A 322 -16.56 0.29 -28.59
N ASN A 323 -17.40 1.07 -29.26
CA ASN A 323 -18.85 0.90 -29.22
C ASN A 323 -19.31 -0.47 -29.72
N LYS A 324 -18.63 -1.05 -30.75
CA LYS A 324 -18.87 -2.44 -31.18
C LYS A 324 -18.53 -3.46 -30.07
N ASN A 325 -17.41 -3.27 -29.39
CA ASN A 325 -16.98 -4.12 -28.27
C ASN A 325 -17.96 -4.02 -27.10
N VAL A 326 -18.41 -2.82 -26.74
CA VAL A 326 -19.44 -2.59 -25.70
C VAL A 326 -20.76 -3.28 -26.08
N ALA A 327 -21.20 -3.16 -27.33
CA ALA A 327 -22.41 -3.82 -27.79
C ALA A 327 -22.30 -5.38 -27.77
N ALA A 328 -21.09 -5.89 -28.05
CA ALA A 328 -20.82 -7.34 -27.97
C ALA A 328 -20.86 -7.82 -26.51
N TYR A 329 -20.21 -7.08 -25.58
CA TYR A 329 -20.26 -7.36 -24.15
C TYR A 329 -21.69 -7.38 -23.61
N ARG A 330 -22.47 -6.33 -23.89
CA ARG A 330 -23.90 -6.25 -23.46
C ARG A 330 -24.77 -7.39 -23.99
N ARG A 331 -24.49 -7.88 -25.21
CA ARG A 331 -25.21 -9.05 -25.77
C ARG A 331 -24.82 -10.32 -25.01
N ALA A 332 -23.55 -10.53 -24.74
CA ALA A 332 -23.08 -11.71 -24.00
C ALA A 332 -23.68 -11.77 -22.58
N MET A 333 -23.74 -10.63 -21.88
CA MET A 333 -24.31 -10.54 -20.52
C MET A 333 -25.83 -10.74 -20.47
N ARG A 334 -26.57 -10.45 -21.57
CA ARG A 334 -28.02 -10.69 -21.65
C ARG A 334 -28.37 -12.14 -22.03
N GLY A 335 -27.42 -12.91 -22.54
CA GLY A 335 -27.60 -14.32 -22.94
C GLY A 335 -27.22 -15.31 -21.83
N GLN A 336 -26.75 -14.83 -20.69
CA GLN A 336 -26.54 -15.59 -19.46
C GLN A 336 -27.75 -15.40 -18.53
#